data_e2263f9a347cb5bc187f32d002e3f9bc
#
_entry.id   e2263f9a347cb5bc187f32d002e3f9bc
#
_cell.length_a   1.000
_cell.length_b   1.000
_cell.length_c   1.000
_cell.angle_alpha   90.00
_cell.angle_beta   90.00
_cell.angle_gamma   90.00
#
_symmetry.space_group_name_H-M   'P 1'
#
loop_
_entity.id
_entity.type
_entity.pdbx_description
1 polymer ?
#
loop_
_entity_poly.entity_id
_entity_poly.type
_entity_poly.pdbx_seq_one_letter_code
_entity_poly.pdbx_strand_id
1 'polypeptide(L)'
;MKKECWLALMATIAVAAATVASAAGAPRQEPFPPYISNPARQLPPSPIPPYRPVGMETGVRGKATGFFHVEAIDGLDWMVDPLGRAIVLAGVDWCTWVGMYCEEIQSAPYGEAVKEKFASAVAWAKNADARLASWGFNFVAVGSCPEIRYRSLAHANGADHLYFSTRLCAGDDPDRWISPYKNAPGTAFPNVFHPGFAEECEELARKRCSPHADDPWLVGYFLDNELRWDASDEALFDTVAALPPEHSARRALEEFVAGRGDDAGAPAAVKREFLAFVAERYYSTLCGAIRKADPNHLVLGNRFAGLVQPAAVVAACGRHCDVVSLNVYPHVDFATGQIYSNHPLHGGEPLTDAFRAFHAIAGKPLLLTEWSFPALDAGLPCTHGAGQRVQTQSDRARAAEILLRTIFSLPFVVGPDLFMWQDDPPLGFNKFFREDCNYGLVNLRDEPYAELAETFARLHRDAAKWRLGERAQSLRETDNPEN
;
A
#
# COMPACT_ATOMS: atom_id res chain seq x y z
N MET A 1 7.73 -10.48 35.75
CA MET A 1 7.55 -9.05 35.98
C MET A 1 8.14 -8.23 34.85
N LYS A 2 7.71 -8.36 33.62
CA LYS A 2 8.03 -7.49 32.46
C LYS A 2 7.03 -7.68 31.29
N LYS A 3 5.86 -8.28 31.52
CA LYS A 3 4.82 -8.51 30.50
C LYS A 3 3.63 -7.53 30.60
N GLU A 4 3.57 -6.71 31.62
CA GLU A 4 2.40 -5.85 31.89
C GLU A 4 2.49 -4.42 31.37
N CYS A 5 3.63 -4.01 30.79
CA CYS A 5 3.83 -2.63 30.38
C CYS A 5 3.26 -2.28 28.98
N TRP A 6 2.93 -3.26 28.15
CA TRP A 6 2.46 -3.02 26.78
C TRP A 6 0.93 -2.99 26.62
N LEU A 7 0.20 -3.68 27.51
CA LEU A 7 -1.26 -3.58 27.58
C LEU A 7 -1.72 -2.28 28.26
N ALA A 8 -0.88 -1.70 29.11
CA ALA A 8 -1.19 -0.46 29.83
C ALA A 8 -1.17 0.78 28.94
N LEU A 9 -0.36 0.80 27.84
CA LEU A 9 -0.30 1.96 26.94
C LEU A 9 -1.48 2.02 25.96
N MET A 10 -2.18 0.91 25.75
CA MET A 10 -3.41 0.88 24.95
C MET A 10 -4.68 1.03 25.80
N ALA A 11 -4.59 0.88 27.11
CA ALA A 11 -5.75 0.91 28.00
C ALA A 11 -5.91 2.22 28.81
N THR A 12 -4.92 3.11 28.86
CA THR A 12 -4.92 4.28 29.78
C THR A 12 -5.52 5.55 29.16
N ILE A 13 -6.05 5.52 27.94
CA ILE A 13 -6.75 6.67 27.32
C ILE A 13 -8.29 6.51 27.32
N ALA A 14 -8.83 5.51 27.99
CA ALA A 14 -10.25 5.21 27.95
C ALA A 14 -11.08 5.68 29.17
N VAL A 15 -10.55 6.47 30.09
CA VAL A 15 -11.33 6.98 31.25
C VAL A 15 -11.09 8.46 31.47
N ALA A 16 -11.83 9.30 30.78
CA ALA A 16 -12.29 10.61 31.25
C ALA A 16 -13.27 11.24 30.24
N ALA A 17 -14.48 10.76 30.17
CA ALA A 17 -15.60 11.52 29.60
C ALA A 17 -16.91 11.01 30.17
N ALA A 18 -17.30 11.53 31.31
CA ALA A 18 -18.68 11.50 31.71
C ALA A 18 -19.07 12.87 32.29
N THR A 19 -20.21 13.36 31.76
CA THR A 19 -21.03 14.48 32.22
C THR A 19 -20.51 15.91 31.97
N VAL A 20 -21.01 16.54 30.90
CA VAL A 20 -21.90 17.72 30.98
C VAL A 20 -22.73 17.76 29.70
N ALA A 21 -24.03 17.51 29.80
CA ALA A 21 -24.99 17.81 28.74
C ALA A 21 -25.44 19.26 28.90
N SER A 22 -25.16 20.11 27.91
CA SER A 22 -25.87 21.39 27.71
C SER A 22 -25.57 21.96 26.36
N ALA A 23 -26.64 22.29 25.62
CA ALA A 23 -26.74 23.13 24.42
C ALA A 23 -26.00 22.66 23.13
N ALA A 24 -26.81 22.22 22.18
CA ALA A 24 -26.41 21.80 20.85
C ALA A 24 -25.87 22.97 20.02
N GLY A 25 -24.57 23.21 20.12
CA GLY A 25 -23.77 23.81 19.08
C GLY A 25 -23.03 22.69 18.38
N ALA A 26 -22.88 22.76 17.05
CA ALA A 26 -22.05 21.80 16.31
C ALA A 26 -20.68 21.65 17.01
N PRO A 27 -20.17 20.41 17.22
CA PRO A 27 -18.93 20.21 17.94
C PRO A 27 -17.84 21.04 17.27
N ARG A 28 -17.17 21.93 18.01
CA ARG A 28 -15.96 22.62 17.54
C ARG A 28 -14.96 21.52 17.21
N GLN A 29 -14.65 21.35 15.93
CA GLN A 29 -13.57 20.49 15.51
C GLN A 29 -12.29 21.00 16.18
N GLU A 30 -11.60 20.12 16.92
CA GLU A 30 -10.28 20.44 17.42
C GLU A 30 -9.37 20.78 16.22
N PRO A 31 -8.54 21.82 16.29
CA PRO A 31 -7.65 22.23 15.21
C PRO A 31 -6.76 21.08 14.71
N PHE A 32 -6.20 20.29 15.63
CA PHE A 32 -5.41 19.08 15.38
C PHE A 32 -5.92 17.97 16.28
N PRO A 33 -6.86 17.18 15.80
CA PRO A 33 -7.42 16.09 16.59
C PRO A 33 -6.38 14.98 16.82
N PRO A 34 -6.52 14.19 17.90
CA PRO A 34 -5.68 13.01 18.07
C PRO A 34 -5.72 12.14 16.80
N TYR A 35 -4.54 11.80 16.26
CA TYR A 35 -4.44 11.02 15.02
C TYR A 35 -4.97 9.59 15.24
N ILE A 36 -4.74 9.06 16.43
CA ILE A 36 -5.04 7.67 16.74
C ILE A 36 -6.51 7.55 17.13
N SER A 37 -7.22 6.74 16.39
CA SER A 37 -8.34 5.92 16.81
C SER A 37 -9.70 6.56 17.11
N ASN A 38 -10.07 7.65 16.47
CA ASN A 38 -11.51 7.89 16.43
C ASN A 38 -12.10 7.15 15.19
N PRO A 39 -12.74 5.97 15.36
CA PRO A 39 -13.29 5.21 14.24
C PRO A 39 -14.29 6.04 13.41
N ALA A 40 -15.00 6.98 14.05
CA ALA A 40 -15.95 7.86 13.38
C ALA A 40 -15.28 8.82 12.37
N ARG A 41 -13.98 9.17 12.56
CA ARG A 41 -13.22 10.00 11.59
C ARG A 41 -12.76 9.21 10.39
N GLN A 42 -12.71 7.91 10.49
CA GLN A 42 -12.27 7.01 9.43
C GLN A 42 -13.40 6.63 8.48
N LEU A 43 -14.64 6.82 8.89
CA LEU A 43 -15.80 6.58 8.05
C LEU A 43 -15.93 7.68 6.99
N PRO A 44 -16.55 7.37 5.84
CA PRO A 44 -16.88 8.39 4.86
C PRO A 44 -17.84 9.42 5.45
N PRO A 45 -17.82 10.67 4.97
CA PRO A 45 -18.79 11.67 5.37
C PRO A 45 -20.20 11.24 4.92
N SER A 46 -21.22 11.76 5.60
CA SER A 46 -22.60 11.54 5.18
C SER A 46 -23.26 12.91 4.91
N PRO A 47 -23.65 13.21 3.67
CA PRO A 47 -23.49 12.40 2.46
C PRO A 47 -22.05 12.36 1.95
N ILE A 48 -21.67 11.28 1.24
CA ILE A 48 -20.41 11.20 0.51
C ILE A 48 -20.43 12.23 -0.63
N PRO A 49 -19.38 13.05 -0.81
CA PRO A 49 -19.32 14.01 -1.90
C PRO A 49 -19.36 13.32 -3.28
N PRO A 50 -20.05 13.89 -4.26
CA PRO A 50 -19.99 13.38 -5.63
C PRO A 50 -18.55 13.29 -6.13
N TYR A 51 -18.24 12.20 -6.84
CA TYR A 51 -16.93 12.02 -7.46
C TYR A 51 -16.68 13.13 -8.49
N ARG A 52 -15.45 13.62 -8.51
CA ARG A 52 -14.93 14.55 -9.51
C ARG A 52 -13.72 13.91 -10.18
N PRO A 53 -13.53 14.15 -11.47
CA PRO A 53 -12.36 13.64 -12.19
C PRO A 53 -11.04 13.99 -11.49
N VAL A 54 -10.18 13.00 -11.29
CA VAL A 54 -8.83 13.18 -10.71
C VAL A 54 -7.77 12.87 -11.78
N GLY A 55 -6.61 13.52 -11.65
CA GLY A 55 -5.48 13.32 -12.56
C GLY A 55 -5.71 13.88 -13.98
N MET A 56 -4.74 13.60 -14.83
CA MET A 56 -4.73 14.05 -16.21
C MET A 56 -5.59 13.17 -17.11
N GLU A 57 -6.28 13.80 -18.06
CA GLU A 57 -7.05 13.07 -19.06
C GLU A 57 -6.12 12.39 -20.08
N THR A 58 -6.38 11.10 -20.33
CA THR A 58 -5.59 10.30 -21.27
C THR A 58 -6.20 10.29 -22.68
N GLY A 59 -7.46 10.73 -22.84
CA GLY A 59 -8.27 10.55 -24.05
C GLY A 59 -8.86 9.15 -24.21
N VAL A 60 -8.45 8.17 -23.41
CA VAL A 60 -8.94 6.79 -23.47
C VAL A 60 -10.17 6.63 -22.59
N ARG A 61 -11.17 5.91 -23.10
CA ARG A 61 -12.44 5.67 -22.39
C ARG A 61 -12.70 4.18 -22.21
N GLY A 62 -13.09 3.81 -21.00
CA GLY A 62 -13.67 2.56 -20.63
C GLY A 62 -15.13 2.73 -20.19
N LYS A 63 -15.64 1.74 -19.45
CA LYS A 63 -17.03 1.77 -18.97
C LYS A 63 -17.18 2.71 -17.78
N ALA A 64 -18.24 3.54 -17.76
CA ALA A 64 -18.65 4.30 -16.58
C ALA A 64 -19.49 3.40 -15.66
N THR A 65 -18.87 2.86 -14.59
CA THR A 65 -19.52 1.94 -13.66
C THR A 65 -20.01 2.61 -12.37
N GLY A 66 -19.57 3.82 -12.11
CA GLY A 66 -19.79 4.52 -10.84
C GLY A 66 -18.70 4.25 -9.81
N PHE A 67 -17.79 3.30 -10.07
CA PHE A 67 -16.67 2.91 -9.19
C PHE A 67 -15.41 2.70 -10.00
N PHE A 68 -14.25 2.76 -9.33
CA PHE A 68 -12.98 2.40 -9.95
C PHE A 68 -12.95 0.92 -10.32
N HIS A 69 -12.41 0.62 -11.48
CA HIS A 69 -12.17 -0.76 -11.92
C HIS A 69 -10.97 -0.83 -12.86
N VAL A 70 -10.52 -2.04 -13.16
CA VAL A 70 -9.48 -2.27 -14.18
C VAL A 70 -10.11 -2.78 -15.47
N GLU A 71 -9.64 -2.26 -16.60
CA GLU A 71 -10.13 -2.64 -17.93
C GLU A 71 -8.95 -2.72 -18.92
N ALA A 72 -8.91 -3.79 -19.71
CA ALA A 72 -7.96 -3.89 -20.82
C ALA A 72 -8.55 -3.17 -22.04
N ILE A 73 -7.89 -2.09 -22.48
CA ILE A 73 -8.31 -1.29 -23.63
C ILE A 73 -7.13 -1.23 -24.58
N ASP A 74 -7.33 -1.69 -25.81
CA ASP A 74 -6.30 -1.72 -26.88
C ASP A 74 -5.00 -2.44 -26.47
N GLY A 75 -5.11 -3.49 -25.65
CA GLY A 75 -3.98 -4.28 -25.16
C GLY A 75 -3.15 -3.62 -24.07
N LEU A 76 -3.69 -2.59 -23.42
CA LEU A 76 -3.14 -1.95 -22.23
C LEU A 76 -4.12 -2.10 -21.07
N ASP A 77 -3.63 -2.45 -19.90
CA ASP A 77 -4.44 -2.46 -18.68
C ASP A 77 -4.54 -1.05 -18.12
N TRP A 78 -5.73 -0.60 -17.84
CA TRP A 78 -6.01 0.72 -17.31
C TRP A 78 -6.74 0.66 -15.99
N MET A 79 -6.41 1.59 -15.10
CA MET A 79 -7.35 1.98 -14.07
C MET A 79 -8.41 2.86 -14.72
N VAL A 80 -9.67 2.52 -14.55
CA VAL A 80 -10.81 3.29 -15.07
C VAL A 80 -11.57 3.89 -13.91
N ASP A 81 -11.79 5.21 -13.98
CA ASP A 81 -12.45 5.94 -12.91
C ASP A 81 -13.99 5.76 -12.96
N PRO A 82 -14.73 6.19 -11.94
CA PRO A 82 -16.18 6.07 -11.87
C PRO A 82 -16.95 6.64 -13.09
N LEU A 83 -16.35 7.60 -13.79
CA LEU A 83 -16.93 8.26 -14.98
C LEU A 83 -16.46 7.64 -16.30
N GLY A 84 -15.74 6.52 -16.25
CA GLY A 84 -15.26 5.81 -17.45
C GLY A 84 -14.02 6.41 -18.08
N ARG A 85 -13.24 7.26 -17.39
CA ARG A 85 -11.96 7.75 -17.90
C ARG A 85 -10.87 6.75 -17.55
N ALA A 86 -10.09 6.33 -18.54
CA ALA A 86 -8.88 5.57 -18.28
C ALA A 86 -7.80 6.52 -17.74
N ILE A 87 -7.21 6.17 -16.62
CA ILE A 87 -6.18 6.95 -15.94
C ILE A 87 -4.99 6.06 -15.59
N VAL A 88 -3.85 6.69 -15.37
CA VAL A 88 -2.71 6.08 -14.68
C VAL A 88 -2.76 6.59 -13.24
N LEU A 89 -2.80 5.71 -12.27
CA LEU A 89 -2.66 6.12 -10.87
C LEU A 89 -1.26 6.69 -10.64
N ALA A 90 -1.20 7.79 -9.94
CA ALA A 90 0.01 8.43 -9.48
C ALA A 90 -0.19 8.75 -8.00
N GLY A 91 0.25 7.84 -7.16
CA GLY A 91 -0.06 7.84 -5.75
C GLY A 91 1.09 8.27 -4.85
N VAL A 92 0.73 8.57 -3.60
CA VAL A 92 1.66 8.83 -2.51
C VAL A 92 1.17 8.18 -1.22
N ASP A 93 2.08 7.49 -0.54
CA ASP A 93 1.84 6.89 0.77
C ASP A 93 2.02 7.92 1.89
N TRP A 94 1.40 7.65 3.04
CA TRP A 94 1.60 8.39 4.28
C TRP A 94 1.42 9.91 4.16
N CYS A 95 0.46 10.35 3.32
CA CYS A 95 0.08 11.75 3.25
C CYS A 95 -0.70 12.13 4.53
N THR A 96 0.04 12.51 5.56
CA THR A 96 -0.50 12.78 6.90
C THR A 96 0.14 14.00 7.54
N TRP A 97 -0.63 14.78 8.28
CA TRP A 97 -0.17 15.94 9.04
C TRP A 97 0.58 15.58 10.31
N VAL A 98 0.47 14.35 10.78
CA VAL A 98 1.12 13.89 12.02
C VAL A 98 2.61 13.65 11.83
N GLY A 99 2.97 13.06 10.68
CA GLY A 99 4.32 12.54 10.46
C GLY A 99 4.58 11.26 11.27
N MET A 100 5.83 10.83 11.28
CA MET A 100 6.27 9.64 11.98
C MET A 100 6.75 9.98 13.38
N TYR A 101 6.23 9.26 14.39
CA TYR A 101 6.63 9.42 15.78
C TYR A 101 7.96 8.73 16.04
N CYS A 102 8.89 9.43 16.64
CA CYS A 102 10.18 8.91 17.08
C CYS A 102 10.17 8.68 18.59
N GLU A 103 10.29 7.42 19.02
CA GLU A 103 10.27 7.04 20.44
C GLU A 103 11.45 7.62 21.21
N GLU A 104 12.62 7.78 20.58
CA GLU A 104 13.83 8.23 21.25
C GLU A 104 13.73 9.71 21.68
N ILE A 105 13.12 10.56 20.86
CA ILE A 105 12.89 11.98 21.18
C ILE A 105 11.47 12.28 21.65
N GLN A 106 10.62 11.26 21.79
CA GLN A 106 9.22 11.38 22.23
C GLN A 106 8.43 12.44 21.45
N SER A 107 8.67 12.54 20.14
CA SER A 107 8.06 13.55 19.27
C SER A 107 7.87 13.03 17.85
N ALA A 108 7.00 13.71 17.09
CA ALA A 108 6.86 13.59 15.65
C ALA A 108 7.34 14.91 15.01
N PRO A 109 8.61 15.04 14.61
CA PRO A 109 9.18 16.31 14.17
C PRO A 109 8.40 17.01 13.06
N TYR A 110 7.94 16.24 12.07
CA TYR A 110 7.09 16.76 11.00
C TYR A 110 5.76 17.31 11.53
N GLY A 111 5.09 16.55 12.41
CA GLY A 111 3.81 16.94 12.99
C GLY A 111 3.91 18.20 13.84
N GLU A 112 5.01 18.41 14.54
CA GLU A 112 5.27 19.68 15.29
C GLU A 112 5.44 20.85 14.31
N ALA A 113 6.24 20.70 13.25
CA ALA A 113 6.41 21.74 12.24
C ALA A 113 5.08 22.08 11.52
N VAL A 114 4.24 21.10 11.26
CA VAL A 114 2.90 21.32 10.69
C VAL A 114 2.01 22.13 11.63
N LYS A 115 2.00 21.84 12.93
CA LYS A 115 1.21 22.58 13.92
C LYS A 115 1.66 24.04 14.07
N GLU A 116 2.95 24.31 13.87
CA GLU A 116 3.48 25.69 13.86
C GLU A 116 3.05 26.46 12.60
N LYS A 117 2.94 25.81 11.45
CA LYS A 117 2.64 26.44 10.16
C LYS A 117 1.16 26.61 9.88
N PHE A 118 0.33 25.69 10.33
CA PHE A 118 -1.07 25.62 9.94
C PHE A 118 -2.01 25.76 11.14
N ALA A 119 -3.11 26.46 10.94
CA ALA A 119 -4.11 26.65 11.98
C ALA A 119 -4.89 25.37 12.34
N SER A 120 -4.88 24.36 11.47
CA SER A 120 -5.58 23.07 11.68
C SER A 120 -5.10 21.99 10.69
N ALA A 121 -5.40 20.72 11.01
CA ALA A 121 -5.21 19.59 10.10
C ALA A 121 -5.93 19.78 8.76
N VAL A 122 -7.13 20.40 8.77
CA VAL A 122 -7.88 20.72 7.53
C VAL A 122 -7.17 21.80 6.70
N ALA A 123 -6.55 22.80 7.33
CA ALA A 123 -5.78 23.82 6.62
C ALA A 123 -4.53 23.21 5.98
N TRP A 124 -3.82 22.34 6.69
CA TRP A 124 -2.72 21.55 6.15
C TRP A 124 -3.18 20.70 4.97
N ALA A 125 -4.27 19.93 5.12
CA ALA A 125 -4.77 19.04 4.07
C ALA A 125 -5.16 19.80 2.79
N LYS A 126 -5.71 21.01 2.89
CA LYS A 126 -5.95 21.89 1.72
C LYS A 126 -4.66 22.25 1.00
N ASN A 127 -3.59 22.54 1.75
CA ASN A 127 -2.29 22.85 1.18
C ASN A 127 -1.65 21.62 0.53
N ALA A 128 -1.67 20.46 1.21
CA ALA A 128 -1.15 19.22 0.70
C ALA A 128 -1.89 18.78 -0.59
N ASP A 129 -3.23 18.88 -0.61
CA ASP A 129 -4.05 18.60 -1.79
C ASP A 129 -3.67 19.50 -2.98
N ALA A 130 -3.54 20.81 -2.75
CA ALA A 130 -3.14 21.74 -3.80
C ALA A 130 -1.72 21.44 -4.35
N ARG A 131 -0.78 21.07 -3.48
CA ARG A 131 0.58 20.65 -3.88
C ARG A 131 0.52 19.37 -4.71
N LEU A 132 -0.13 18.32 -4.21
CA LEU A 132 -0.24 17.03 -4.91
C LEU A 132 -0.90 17.20 -6.27
N ALA A 133 -2.01 17.94 -6.35
CA ALA A 133 -2.66 18.23 -7.62
C ALA A 133 -1.74 18.99 -8.60
N SER A 134 -0.96 19.99 -8.11
CA SER A 134 0.00 20.72 -8.94
C SER A 134 1.16 19.86 -9.44
N TRP A 135 1.54 18.84 -8.68
CA TRP A 135 2.57 17.84 -9.04
C TRP A 135 2.01 16.65 -9.84
N GLY A 136 0.72 16.67 -10.14
CA GLY A 136 0.04 15.67 -10.97
C GLY A 136 -0.31 14.37 -10.28
N PHE A 137 -0.21 14.31 -8.96
CA PHE A 137 -0.72 13.16 -8.18
C PHE A 137 -2.25 13.15 -8.21
N ASN A 138 -2.82 11.97 -8.22
CA ASN A 138 -4.28 11.75 -8.28
C ASN A 138 -4.79 10.74 -7.26
N PHE A 139 -3.90 10.20 -6.43
CA PHE A 139 -4.20 9.13 -5.50
C PHE A 139 -3.42 9.28 -4.20
N VAL A 140 -4.09 9.06 -3.07
CA VAL A 140 -3.44 8.90 -1.76
C VAL A 140 -3.65 7.48 -1.27
N ALA A 141 -2.53 6.84 -0.98
CA ALA A 141 -2.53 5.43 -0.64
C ALA A 141 -2.40 5.22 0.88
N VAL A 142 -1.73 4.18 1.24
CA VAL A 142 -1.62 3.67 2.61
C VAL A 142 -1.09 4.74 3.59
N GLY A 143 -1.63 4.78 4.81
CA GLY A 143 -1.17 5.67 5.89
C GLY A 143 -1.62 7.13 5.77
N SER A 144 -2.39 7.48 4.73
CA SER A 144 -2.84 8.85 4.52
C SER A 144 -3.99 9.22 5.47
N CYS A 145 -3.98 10.44 5.98
CA CYS A 145 -4.96 10.86 6.97
C CYS A 145 -6.34 11.18 6.38
N PRO A 146 -7.42 11.11 7.18
CA PRO A 146 -8.79 11.35 6.69
C PRO A 146 -9.00 12.74 6.10
N GLU A 147 -8.27 13.75 6.57
CA GLU A 147 -8.43 15.15 6.16
C GLU A 147 -8.07 15.42 4.70
N ILE A 148 -7.21 14.54 4.10
CA ILE A 148 -6.81 14.67 2.68
C ILE A 148 -7.82 14.09 1.71
N ARG A 149 -8.71 13.18 2.17
CA ARG A 149 -9.71 12.52 1.33
C ARG A 149 -10.81 13.46 0.87
N TYR A 150 -11.51 13.08 -0.20
CA TYR A 150 -12.67 13.78 -0.76
C TYR A 150 -12.36 15.21 -1.23
N ARG A 151 -11.12 15.42 -1.70
CA ARG A 151 -10.68 16.69 -2.28
C ARG A 151 -10.48 16.52 -3.79
N SER A 152 -9.25 16.49 -4.24
CA SER A 152 -8.90 16.25 -5.65
C SER A 152 -8.20 14.91 -5.89
N LEU A 153 -8.23 13.99 -4.91
CA LEU A 153 -7.50 12.74 -4.91
C LEU A 153 -8.42 11.55 -4.60
N ALA A 154 -8.27 10.47 -5.36
CA ALA A 154 -8.80 9.17 -4.99
C ALA A 154 -8.04 8.59 -3.78
N HIS A 155 -8.56 7.56 -3.15
CA HIS A 155 -7.90 6.96 -1.98
C HIS A 155 -8.03 5.44 -1.93
N ALA A 156 -7.16 4.80 -1.14
CA ALA A 156 -7.25 3.38 -0.81
C ALA A 156 -7.66 3.14 0.65
N ASN A 157 -8.17 1.95 0.94
CA ASN A 157 -8.48 1.42 2.26
C ASN A 157 -9.43 2.25 3.14
N GLY A 158 -10.16 3.19 2.54
CA GLY A 158 -11.07 4.06 3.30
C GLY A 158 -10.36 5.05 4.23
N ALA A 159 -9.52 4.67 5.13
CA ALA A 159 -8.72 5.50 6.00
C ALA A 159 -7.76 4.71 6.88
N ASP A 160 -7.87 3.41 6.87
CA ASP A 160 -7.11 2.57 7.77
C ASP A 160 -6.50 1.42 6.99
N HIS A 161 -5.31 1.02 7.40
CA HIS A 161 -4.75 -0.20 6.88
C HIS A 161 -5.67 -1.36 7.28
N LEU A 162 -6.05 -2.21 6.34
CA LEU A 162 -6.81 -3.39 6.72
C LEU A 162 -5.92 -4.30 7.59
N TYR A 163 -4.68 -4.52 7.20
CA TYR A 163 -3.72 -5.37 7.92
C TYR A 163 -4.44 -6.54 8.59
N PHE A 164 -5.04 -7.40 7.76
CA PHE A 164 -5.79 -8.55 8.25
C PHE A 164 -4.93 -9.41 9.17
N SER A 165 -3.68 -9.69 8.77
CA SER A 165 -2.76 -10.49 9.58
C SER A 165 -2.58 -9.94 10.99
N THR A 166 -2.30 -8.65 11.15
CA THR A 166 -2.10 -8.02 12.45
C THR A 166 -3.35 -8.11 13.33
N ARG A 167 -4.53 -7.97 12.72
CA ARG A 167 -5.81 -8.00 13.47
C ARG A 167 -6.26 -9.41 13.80
N LEU A 168 -6.07 -10.35 12.86
CA LEU A 168 -6.40 -11.76 13.07
C LEU A 168 -5.48 -12.43 14.07
N CYS A 169 -4.23 -11.97 14.18
CA CYS A 169 -3.27 -12.46 15.16
C CYS A 169 -3.37 -11.74 16.53
N ALA A 170 -4.31 -10.81 16.70
CA ALA A 170 -4.50 -10.14 17.98
C ALA A 170 -5.16 -11.07 19.02
N GLY A 171 -4.66 -11.03 20.27
CA GLY A 171 -5.18 -11.82 21.39
C GLY A 171 -4.17 -12.82 21.95
N ASP A 172 -4.59 -13.57 22.95
CA ASP A 172 -3.72 -14.49 23.71
C ASP A 172 -3.78 -15.95 23.22
N ASP A 173 -4.60 -16.24 22.20
CA ASP A 173 -4.72 -17.58 21.64
C ASP A 173 -3.55 -17.87 20.67
N PRO A 174 -2.60 -18.74 21.04
CA PRO A 174 -1.45 -19.05 20.19
C PRO A 174 -1.81 -19.82 18.92
N ASP A 175 -3.00 -20.40 18.83
CA ASP A 175 -3.47 -21.08 17.62
C ASP A 175 -3.86 -20.10 16.47
N ARG A 176 -3.92 -18.81 16.74
CA ARG A 176 -4.29 -17.78 15.76
C ARG A 176 -3.19 -17.42 14.77
N TRP A 177 -1.91 -17.79 15.03
CA TRP A 177 -0.77 -17.49 14.16
C TRP A 177 0.13 -18.68 13.94
N ILE A 178 0.70 -18.78 12.75
CA ILE A 178 1.69 -19.79 12.39
C ILE A 178 3.08 -19.38 12.90
N SER A 179 3.44 -18.11 12.72
CA SER A 179 4.73 -17.59 13.16
C SER A 179 4.57 -16.19 13.72
N PRO A 180 5.05 -15.94 14.97
CA PRO A 180 5.21 -14.58 15.44
C PRO A 180 6.33 -13.91 14.63
N TYR A 181 6.03 -12.79 13.99
CA TYR A 181 7.04 -12.03 13.27
C TYR A 181 8.06 -11.44 14.26
N LYS A 182 9.30 -11.92 14.21
CA LYS A 182 10.31 -11.58 15.22
C LYS A 182 10.82 -10.14 15.16
N ASN A 183 10.64 -9.45 14.04
CA ASN A 183 11.23 -8.13 13.78
C ASN A 183 10.26 -6.95 13.92
N ALA A 184 8.96 -7.20 14.07
CA ALA A 184 7.98 -6.16 14.31
C ALA A 184 6.90 -6.68 15.27
N PRO A 185 6.75 -6.08 16.46
CA PRO A 185 5.68 -6.43 17.38
C PRO A 185 4.32 -6.24 16.68
N GLY A 186 3.49 -7.29 16.72
CA GLY A 186 2.13 -7.27 16.17
C GLY A 186 1.98 -7.75 14.73
N THR A 187 3.06 -8.12 14.04
CA THR A 187 2.97 -8.77 12.73
C THR A 187 3.28 -10.25 12.86
N ALA A 188 2.27 -11.09 12.83
CA ALA A 188 2.39 -12.54 12.81
C ALA A 188 1.79 -13.05 11.50
N PHE A 189 2.28 -14.21 11.01
CA PHE A 189 1.65 -14.87 9.89
C PHE A 189 0.35 -15.53 10.37
N PRO A 190 -0.85 -15.20 9.83
CA PRO A 190 -2.10 -15.68 10.35
C PRO A 190 -2.27 -17.18 10.12
N ASN A 191 -2.86 -17.87 11.07
CA ASN A 191 -3.22 -19.26 10.91
C ASN A 191 -4.53 -19.38 10.11
N VAL A 192 -4.42 -19.60 8.82
CA VAL A 192 -5.57 -19.76 7.90
C VAL A 192 -6.40 -21.02 8.19
N PHE A 193 -5.92 -21.92 9.04
CA PHE A 193 -6.59 -23.15 9.47
C PHE A 193 -7.26 -23.02 10.84
N HIS A 194 -7.10 -21.87 11.51
CA HIS A 194 -7.83 -21.61 12.75
C HIS A 194 -9.34 -21.70 12.51
N PRO A 195 -10.10 -22.38 13.38
CA PRO A 195 -11.56 -22.59 13.17
C PRO A 195 -12.36 -21.31 12.97
N GLY A 196 -11.96 -20.21 13.64
CA GLY A 196 -12.60 -18.90 13.54
C GLY A 196 -12.10 -18.02 12.41
N PHE A 197 -11.09 -18.44 11.61
CA PHE A 197 -10.43 -17.58 10.64
C PHE A 197 -11.40 -16.93 9.64
N ALA A 198 -12.30 -17.71 9.04
CA ALA A 198 -13.25 -17.20 8.04
C ALA A 198 -14.26 -16.22 8.65
N GLU A 199 -14.80 -16.53 9.82
CA GLU A 199 -15.78 -15.67 10.53
C GLU A 199 -15.13 -14.34 10.92
N GLU A 200 -13.91 -14.37 11.40
CA GLU A 200 -13.16 -13.16 11.78
C GLU A 200 -12.81 -12.31 10.56
N CYS A 201 -12.47 -12.90 9.43
CA CYS A 201 -12.29 -12.19 8.17
C CYS A 201 -13.57 -11.48 7.73
N GLU A 202 -14.72 -12.16 7.80
CA GLU A 202 -16.02 -11.56 7.49
C GLU A 202 -16.38 -10.42 8.43
N GLU A 203 -16.16 -10.60 9.72
CA GLU A 203 -16.44 -9.55 10.72
C GLU A 203 -15.55 -8.32 10.52
N LEU A 204 -14.26 -8.55 10.23
CA LEU A 204 -13.32 -7.47 9.94
C LEU A 204 -13.70 -6.73 8.66
N ALA A 205 -14.01 -7.45 7.59
CA ALA A 205 -14.44 -6.86 6.33
C ALA A 205 -15.75 -6.09 6.51
N ARG A 206 -16.73 -6.64 7.23
CA ARG A 206 -17.98 -5.95 7.55
C ARG A 206 -17.74 -4.63 8.29
N LYS A 207 -16.82 -4.59 9.24
CA LYS A 207 -16.49 -3.37 10.00
C LYS A 207 -15.72 -2.34 9.17
N ARG A 208 -14.88 -2.78 8.26
CA ARG A 208 -13.89 -1.92 7.59
C ARG A 208 -14.25 -1.58 6.14
N CYS A 209 -14.96 -2.46 5.46
CA CYS A 209 -15.29 -2.28 4.04
C CYS A 209 -16.74 -1.83 3.84
N SER A 210 -17.73 -2.45 4.52
CA SER A 210 -19.14 -2.07 4.31
C SER A 210 -19.47 -0.58 4.45
N PRO A 211 -18.86 0.19 5.37
CA PRO A 211 -19.12 1.62 5.46
C PRO A 211 -18.69 2.42 4.22
N HIS A 212 -17.83 1.86 3.38
CA HIS A 212 -17.29 2.48 2.18
C HIS A 212 -17.88 1.94 0.88
N ALA A 213 -18.83 1.00 0.94
CA ALA A 213 -19.32 0.30 -0.25
C ALA A 213 -19.93 1.23 -1.32
N ASP A 214 -20.39 2.41 -0.93
CA ASP A 214 -20.96 3.41 -1.84
C ASP A 214 -20.01 4.62 -2.06
N ASP A 215 -18.73 4.51 -1.76
CA ASP A 215 -17.77 5.61 -1.84
C ASP A 215 -17.08 5.65 -3.23
N PRO A 216 -17.50 6.51 -4.16
CA PRO A 216 -16.94 6.55 -5.52
C PRO A 216 -15.50 7.09 -5.57
N TRP A 217 -14.95 7.57 -4.45
CA TRP A 217 -13.57 8.03 -4.37
C TRP A 217 -12.61 6.91 -3.97
N LEU A 218 -13.13 5.81 -3.44
CA LEU A 218 -12.33 4.65 -3.04
C LEU A 218 -11.93 3.84 -4.28
N VAL A 219 -10.63 3.61 -4.44
CA VAL A 219 -10.10 2.72 -5.49
C VAL A 219 -10.25 1.27 -5.08
N GLY A 220 -9.92 0.94 -3.84
CA GLY A 220 -9.97 -0.44 -3.36
C GLY A 220 -9.24 -0.66 -2.03
N TYR A 221 -9.06 -1.94 -1.71
CA TYR A 221 -8.51 -2.40 -0.45
C TYR A 221 -7.22 -3.21 -0.65
N PHE A 222 -6.16 -2.82 0.04
CA PHE A 222 -4.99 -3.68 0.25
C PHE A 222 -5.27 -4.63 1.41
N LEU A 223 -4.83 -5.89 1.30
CA LEU A 223 -5.05 -6.92 2.32
C LEU A 223 -4.08 -6.75 3.49
N ASP A 224 -2.79 -6.90 3.21
CA ASP A 224 -1.69 -6.75 4.14
C ASP A 224 -0.53 -5.98 3.47
N ASN A 225 0.48 -5.63 4.25
CA ASN A 225 1.73 -5.07 3.74
C ASN A 225 2.87 -6.04 4.01
N GLU A 226 3.55 -6.48 2.95
CA GLU A 226 4.77 -7.26 3.03
C GLU A 226 4.65 -8.52 3.89
N LEU A 227 3.47 -9.16 3.87
CA LEU A 227 3.27 -10.42 4.56
C LEU A 227 4.34 -11.41 4.10
N ARG A 228 5.10 -11.92 5.04
CA ARG A 228 6.21 -12.83 4.73
C ARG A 228 5.70 -14.22 4.44
N TRP A 229 5.86 -14.60 3.17
CA TRP A 229 5.59 -15.96 2.70
C TRP A 229 6.83 -16.87 2.85
N ASP A 230 7.81 -16.39 3.65
CA ASP A 230 9.13 -16.93 3.90
C ASP A 230 10.11 -16.91 2.71
N ALA A 231 11.40 -16.84 3.04
CA ALA A 231 12.47 -16.66 2.07
C ALA A 231 12.70 -17.86 1.14
N SER A 232 12.01 -19.00 1.39
CA SER A 232 12.00 -20.15 0.50
C SER A 232 10.61 -20.78 0.45
N ASP A 233 10.29 -21.39 -0.69
CA ASP A 233 9.03 -22.12 -0.89
C ASP A 233 8.80 -23.25 0.14
N GLU A 234 9.80 -23.57 0.95
CA GLU A 234 9.80 -24.69 1.89
C GLU A 234 9.68 -24.25 3.35
N ALA A 235 10.03 -23.00 3.66
CA ALA A 235 10.20 -22.54 5.05
C ALA A 235 8.87 -22.52 5.83
N LEU A 236 7.75 -22.20 5.19
CA LEU A 236 6.44 -22.21 5.84
C LEU A 236 6.06 -23.62 6.30
N PHE A 237 6.33 -24.64 5.46
CA PHE A 237 6.08 -26.03 5.81
C PHE A 237 6.85 -26.43 7.08
N ASP A 238 8.16 -26.11 7.12
CA ASP A 238 9.01 -26.46 8.26
C ASP A 238 8.59 -25.71 9.53
N THR A 239 8.16 -24.44 9.39
CA THR A 239 7.62 -23.67 10.50
C THR A 239 6.35 -24.32 11.05
N VAL A 240 5.40 -24.71 10.18
CA VAL A 240 4.17 -25.39 10.60
C VAL A 240 4.46 -26.76 11.20
N ALA A 241 5.40 -27.52 10.63
CA ALA A 241 5.82 -28.81 11.13
C ALA A 241 6.44 -28.77 12.54
N ALA A 242 6.98 -27.62 12.93
CA ALA A 242 7.56 -27.40 14.27
C ALA A 242 6.52 -26.94 15.32
N LEU A 243 5.28 -26.65 14.92
CA LEU A 243 4.21 -26.27 15.85
C LEU A 243 3.77 -27.45 16.73
N PRO A 244 3.19 -27.18 17.91
CA PRO A 244 2.63 -28.22 18.75
C PRO A 244 1.56 -29.08 18.03
N PRO A 245 1.44 -30.38 18.33
CA PRO A 245 0.46 -31.26 17.66
C PRO A 245 -1.00 -30.80 17.76
N GLU A 246 -1.35 -30.09 18.85
CA GLU A 246 -2.67 -29.51 19.06
C GLU A 246 -2.94 -28.24 18.23
N HIS A 247 -1.95 -27.65 17.61
CA HIS A 247 -2.11 -26.48 16.78
C HIS A 247 -2.85 -26.82 15.48
N SER A 248 -3.89 -26.05 15.12
CA SER A 248 -4.76 -26.36 13.98
C SER A 248 -4.02 -26.37 12.64
N ALA A 249 -3.02 -25.48 12.45
CA ALA A 249 -2.18 -25.52 11.25
C ALA A 249 -1.34 -26.80 11.17
N ARG A 250 -0.82 -27.29 12.31
CA ARG A 250 -0.08 -28.55 12.35
C ARG A 250 -0.96 -29.74 11.96
N ARG A 251 -2.17 -29.82 12.50
CA ARG A 251 -3.13 -30.85 12.11
C ARG A 251 -3.47 -30.78 10.63
N ALA A 252 -3.72 -29.57 10.09
CA ALA A 252 -3.98 -29.38 8.67
C ALA A 252 -2.82 -29.82 7.78
N LEU A 253 -1.57 -29.60 8.23
CA LEU A 253 -0.38 -30.11 7.54
C LEU A 253 -0.35 -31.64 7.54
N GLU A 254 -0.62 -32.28 8.67
CA GLU A 254 -0.63 -33.75 8.81
C GLU A 254 -1.71 -34.38 7.94
N GLU A 255 -2.91 -33.79 7.91
CA GLU A 255 -4.02 -34.21 7.03
C GLU A 255 -3.65 -34.04 5.54
N PHE A 256 -3.02 -32.91 5.19
CA PHE A 256 -2.55 -32.62 3.84
C PHE A 256 -1.51 -33.63 3.36
N VAL A 257 -0.57 -34.03 4.20
CA VAL A 257 0.44 -35.03 3.88
C VAL A 257 -0.19 -36.43 3.81
N ALA A 258 -1.03 -36.79 4.79
CA ALA A 258 -1.70 -38.09 4.84
C ALA A 258 -2.62 -38.32 3.61
N GLY A 259 -3.28 -37.29 3.11
CA GLY A 259 -4.15 -37.36 1.93
C GLY A 259 -3.41 -37.70 0.62
N ARG A 260 -2.08 -37.66 0.60
CA ARG A 260 -1.24 -38.01 -0.57
C ARG A 260 -0.82 -39.47 -0.64
N GLY A 261 -0.96 -40.23 0.44
CA GLY A 261 -0.53 -41.61 0.51
C GLY A 261 0.94 -41.82 0.16
N ASP A 262 1.29 -42.94 -0.46
CA ASP A 262 2.65 -43.28 -0.90
C ASP A 262 3.14 -42.48 -2.11
N ASP A 263 2.27 -41.69 -2.76
CA ASP A 263 2.61 -40.78 -3.87
C ASP A 263 3.14 -39.40 -3.41
N ALA A 264 3.54 -39.27 -2.16
CA ALA A 264 4.24 -38.10 -1.69
C ALA A 264 5.55 -37.95 -2.46
N GLY A 265 5.54 -37.16 -3.53
CA GLY A 265 6.69 -36.87 -4.40
C GLY A 265 7.93 -36.40 -3.61
N ALA A 266 8.93 -35.86 -4.30
CA ALA A 266 10.11 -35.31 -3.61
C ALA A 266 9.68 -34.33 -2.50
N PRO A 267 10.31 -34.37 -1.31
CA PRO A 267 9.93 -33.53 -0.15
C PRO A 267 9.74 -32.04 -0.48
N ALA A 268 10.58 -31.48 -1.35
CA ALA A 268 10.47 -30.11 -1.82
C ALA A 268 9.19 -29.81 -2.59
N ALA A 269 8.67 -30.77 -3.37
CA ALA A 269 7.41 -30.60 -4.10
C ALA A 269 6.21 -30.52 -3.14
N VAL A 270 6.17 -31.40 -2.14
CA VAL A 270 5.13 -31.42 -1.10
C VAL A 270 5.11 -30.10 -0.32
N LYS A 271 6.28 -29.56 0.02
CA LYS A 271 6.42 -28.29 0.73
C LYS A 271 5.86 -27.12 -0.10
N ARG A 272 6.19 -27.05 -1.40
CA ARG A 272 5.66 -26.03 -2.31
C ARG A 272 4.15 -26.14 -2.50
N GLU A 273 3.64 -27.33 -2.57
CA GLU A 273 2.19 -27.57 -2.71
C GLU A 273 1.43 -27.21 -1.42
N PHE A 274 2.03 -27.43 -0.25
CA PHE A 274 1.46 -26.96 1.00
C PHE A 274 1.43 -25.42 1.07
N LEU A 275 2.50 -24.76 0.64
CA LEU A 275 2.52 -23.29 0.54
C LEU A 275 1.41 -22.79 -0.40
N ALA A 276 1.22 -23.44 -1.56
CA ALA A 276 0.13 -23.12 -2.48
C ALA A 276 -1.26 -23.30 -1.82
N PHE A 277 -1.43 -24.35 -1.04
CA PHE A 277 -2.67 -24.60 -0.29
C PHE A 277 -2.95 -23.54 0.76
N VAL A 278 -1.93 -23.12 1.50
CA VAL A 278 -2.05 -22.02 2.48
C VAL A 278 -2.39 -20.70 1.77
N ALA A 279 -1.69 -20.38 0.68
CA ALA A 279 -1.93 -19.16 -0.09
C ALA A 279 -3.34 -19.12 -0.69
N GLU A 280 -3.80 -20.22 -1.28
CA GLU A 280 -5.14 -20.33 -1.83
C GLU A 280 -6.20 -20.05 -0.74
N ARG A 281 -6.05 -20.66 0.42
CA ARG A 281 -6.97 -20.47 1.54
C ARG A 281 -6.95 -19.04 2.07
N TYR A 282 -5.77 -18.44 2.19
CA TYR A 282 -5.61 -17.05 2.61
C TYR A 282 -6.37 -16.11 1.66
N TYR A 283 -6.01 -16.11 0.38
CA TYR A 283 -6.59 -15.16 -0.57
C TYR A 283 -8.08 -15.39 -0.83
N SER A 284 -8.51 -16.66 -0.99
CA SER A 284 -9.93 -16.97 -1.21
C SER A 284 -10.81 -16.49 -0.05
N THR A 285 -10.35 -16.68 1.20
CA THR A 285 -11.11 -16.29 2.38
C THR A 285 -11.18 -14.78 2.54
N LEU A 286 -10.04 -14.08 2.48
CA LEU A 286 -10.01 -12.64 2.66
C LEU A 286 -10.74 -11.90 1.54
N CYS A 287 -10.46 -12.24 0.29
CA CYS A 287 -11.12 -11.60 -0.87
C CYS A 287 -12.62 -11.91 -0.89
N GLY A 288 -13.02 -13.13 -0.52
CA GLY A 288 -14.43 -13.50 -0.37
C GLY A 288 -15.14 -12.67 0.70
N ALA A 289 -14.51 -12.47 1.85
CA ALA A 289 -15.03 -11.65 2.94
C ALA A 289 -15.20 -10.17 2.52
N ILE A 290 -14.19 -9.61 1.83
CA ILE A 290 -14.26 -8.23 1.33
C ILE A 290 -15.40 -8.09 0.31
N ARG A 291 -15.47 -8.94 -0.71
CA ARG A 291 -16.51 -8.87 -1.75
C ARG A 291 -17.93 -9.06 -1.20
N LYS A 292 -18.08 -9.82 -0.12
CA LYS A 292 -19.36 -9.95 0.61
C LYS A 292 -19.75 -8.67 1.32
N ALA A 293 -18.78 -7.93 1.85
CA ALA A 293 -18.97 -6.70 2.60
C ALA A 293 -19.06 -5.45 1.69
N ASP A 294 -18.35 -5.48 0.56
CA ASP A 294 -18.25 -4.43 -0.44
C ASP A 294 -18.06 -5.06 -1.83
N PRO A 295 -19.12 -5.16 -2.62
CA PRO A 295 -19.06 -5.74 -3.97
C PRO A 295 -18.55 -4.78 -5.05
N ASN A 296 -18.34 -3.51 -4.73
CA ASN A 296 -18.11 -2.44 -5.70
C ASN A 296 -16.63 -2.12 -5.91
N HIS A 297 -15.79 -2.30 -4.88
CA HIS A 297 -14.40 -1.84 -4.91
C HIS A 297 -13.40 -2.96 -5.14
N LEU A 298 -12.25 -2.56 -5.68
CA LEU A 298 -11.17 -3.48 -6.05
C LEU A 298 -10.49 -4.08 -4.81
N VAL A 299 -10.02 -5.32 -4.95
CA VAL A 299 -9.05 -5.92 -4.03
C VAL A 299 -7.66 -5.80 -4.65
N LEU A 300 -6.77 -5.04 -4.00
CA LEU A 300 -5.50 -4.58 -4.55
C LEU A 300 -4.29 -5.45 -4.17
N GLY A 301 -4.51 -6.58 -3.49
CA GLY A 301 -3.44 -7.52 -3.11
C GLY A 301 -2.70 -7.13 -1.83
N ASN A 302 -1.48 -7.69 -1.66
CA ASN A 302 -0.73 -7.71 -0.40
C ASN A 302 0.48 -6.77 -0.35
N ARG A 303 0.71 -5.91 -1.35
CA ARG A 303 1.92 -5.08 -1.40
C ARG A 303 3.18 -5.93 -1.18
N PHE A 304 3.45 -6.86 -2.09
CA PHE A 304 4.56 -7.80 -1.95
C PHE A 304 5.92 -7.10 -1.77
N ALA A 305 6.73 -7.57 -0.83
CA ALA A 305 8.11 -7.09 -0.62
C ALA A 305 9.03 -7.52 -1.77
N GLY A 306 9.09 -6.75 -2.84
CA GLY A 306 9.90 -7.00 -4.02
C GLY A 306 9.32 -8.01 -5.00
N LEU A 307 10.09 -8.25 -6.06
CA LEU A 307 9.70 -9.10 -7.21
C LEU A 307 10.05 -10.59 -7.02
N VAL A 308 10.88 -10.90 -6.04
CA VAL A 308 11.26 -12.30 -5.75
C VAL A 308 10.30 -12.86 -4.71
N GLN A 309 9.28 -13.55 -5.19
CA GLN A 309 8.21 -14.13 -4.37
C GLN A 309 7.91 -15.56 -4.80
N PRO A 310 7.40 -16.44 -3.91
CA PRO A 310 6.97 -17.78 -4.30
C PRO A 310 5.89 -17.71 -5.40
N ALA A 311 6.15 -18.35 -6.54
CA ALA A 311 5.25 -18.29 -7.69
C ALA A 311 3.83 -18.75 -7.38
N ALA A 312 3.67 -19.76 -6.51
CA ALA A 312 2.37 -20.25 -6.09
C ALA A 312 1.55 -19.20 -5.33
N VAL A 313 2.23 -18.38 -4.53
CA VAL A 313 1.61 -17.29 -3.75
C VAL A 313 1.16 -16.15 -4.67
N VAL A 314 2.05 -15.73 -5.59
CA VAL A 314 1.73 -14.71 -6.59
C VAL A 314 0.55 -15.14 -7.47
N ALA A 315 0.54 -16.40 -7.92
CA ALA A 315 -0.55 -16.97 -8.70
C ALA A 315 -1.87 -17.04 -7.90
N ALA A 316 -1.83 -17.39 -6.61
CA ALA A 316 -3.02 -17.36 -5.74
C ALA A 316 -3.55 -15.93 -5.57
N CYS A 317 -2.68 -14.95 -5.32
CA CYS A 317 -3.05 -13.54 -5.29
C CYS A 317 -3.75 -13.13 -6.60
N GLY A 318 -3.16 -13.45 -7.75
CA GLY A 318 -3.73 -13.12 -9.06
C GLY A 318 -5.08 -13.78 -9.35
N ARG A 319 -5.36 -14.97 -8.80
CA ARG A 319 -6.69 -15.61 -8.94
C ARG A 319 -7.78 -14.89 -8.17
N HIS A 320 -7.46 -14.33 -7.00
CA HIS A 320 -8.46 -13.80 -6.08
C HIS A 320 -8.52 -12.27 -6.02
N CYS A 321 -7.43 -11.57 -6.32
CA CYS A 321 -7.38 -10.11 -6.35
C CYS A 321 -7.66 -9.56 -7.75
N ASP A 322 -8.06 -8.29 -7.82
CA ASP A 322 -8.32 -7.58 -9.07
C ASP A 322 -7.05 -6.94 -9.63
N VAL A 323 -6.16 -6.52 -8.73
CA VAL A 323 -4.82 -5.98 -8.99
C VAL A 323 -3.83 -6.67 -8.07
N VAL A 324 -2.61 -6.88 -8.52
CA VAL A 324 -1.51 -7.38 -7.68
C VAL A 324 -0.55 -6.26 -7.40
N SER A 325 -0.41 -5.90 -6.13
CA SER A 325 0.44 -4.80 -5.65
C SER A 325 1.78 -5.29 -5.13
N LEU A 326 2.83 -4.46 -5.32
CA LEU A 326 4.19 -4.81 -4.93
C LEU A 326 5.02 -3.56 -4.59
N ASN A 327 5.88 -3.69 -3.58
CA ASN A 327 6.83 -2.69 -3.14
C ASN A 327 8.19 -3.01 -3.77
N VAL A 328 8.73 -2.13 -4.59
CA VAL A 328 10.01 -2.38 -5.29
C VAL A 328 10.91 -1.17 -5.17
N TYR A 329 12.07 -1.37 -4.58
CA TYR A 329 13.11 -0.36 -4.45
C TYR A 329 14.25 -0.66 -5.45
N PRO A 330 14.15 -0.17 -6.69
CA PRO A 330 15.04 -0.54 -7.77
C PRO A 330 16.40 0.14 -7.67
N HIS A 331 17.34 -0.29 -8.53
CA HIS A 331 18.67 0.30 -8.68
C HIS A 331 18.85 0.92 -10.05
N VAL A 332 19.25 2.19 -10.10
CA VAL A 332 19.57 2.93 -11.33
C VAL A 332 21.08 2.98 -11.54
N ASP A 333 21.52 2.59 -12.71
CA ASP A 333 22.88 2.88 -13.21
C ASP A 333 22.84 4.22 -13.93
N PHE A 334 23.37 5.26 -13.31
CA PHE A 334 23.40 6.60 -13.86
C PHE A 334 24.32 6.77 -15.08
N ALA A 335 25.29 5.86 -15.26
CA ALA A 335 26.20 5.91 -16.40
C ALA A 335 25.50 5.46 -17.69
N THR A 336 24.67 4.43 -17.60
CA THR A 336 23.95 3.85 -18.73
C THR A 336 22.49 4.30 -18.84
N GLY A 337 21.90 4.80 -17.73
CA GLY A 337 20.48 5.11 -17.61
C GLY A 337 19.62 3.86 -17.49
N GLN A 338 20.20 2.69 -17.27
CA GLN A 338 19.47 1.44 -17.05
C GLN A 338 18.95 1.36 -15.62
N ILE A 339 17.82 0.66 -15.44
CA ILE A 339 17.23 0.40 -14.14
C ILE A 339 17.02 -1.10 -13.93
N TYR A 340 17.34 -1.57 -12.75
CA TYR A 340 17.36 -2.98 -12.38
C TYR A 340 16.46 -3.21 -11.16
N SER A 341 15.95 -4.43 -11.03
CA SER A 341 15.11 -4.85 -9.88
C SER A 341 15.84 -4.79 -8.54
N ASN A 342 17.16 -4.90 -8.55
CA ASN A 342 18.11 -4.76 -7.44
C ASN A 342 19.46 -4.35 -8.00
N HIS A 343 20.46 -4.13 -7.14
CA HIS A 343 21.82 -3.88 -7.59
C HIS A 343 22.33 -5.05 -8.46
N PRO A 344 22.90 -4.81 -9.67
CA PRO A 344 23.32 -5.90 -10.58
C PRO A 344 24.29 -6.89 -9.96
N LEU A 345 25.20 -6.44 -9.07
CA LEU A 345 26.13 -7.32 -8.33
C LEU A 345 25.44 -8.23 -7.30
N HIS A 346 24.18 -7.96 -7.00
CA HIS A 346 23.32 -8.75 -6.10
C HIS A 346 22.20 -9.47 -6.86
N GLY A 347 22.42 -9.78 -8.15
CA GLY A 347 21.48 -10.52 -8.97
C GLY A 347 20.33 -9.68 -9.52
N GLY A 348 20.45 -8.35 -9.54
CA GLY A 348 19.46 -7.47 -10.19
C GLY A 348 19.41 -7.70 -11.69
N GLU A 349 18.22 -7.95 -12.22
CA GLU A 349 17.91 -8.03 -13.65
C GLU A 349 17.25 -6.74 -14.13
N PRO A 350 17.19 -6.47 -15.45
CA PRO A 350 16.47 -5.32 -15.97
C PRO A 350 15.05 -5.24 -15.41
N LEU A 351 14.67 -4.09 -14.88
CA LEU A 351 13.39 -3.93 -14.15
C LEU A 351 12.19 -4.33 -15.00
N THR A 352 12.22 -4.02 -16.29
CA THR A 352 11.16 -4.39 -17.23
C THR A 352 10.97 -5.89 -17.37
N ASP A 353 12.06 -6.66 -17.33
CA ASP A 353 12.02 -8.12 -17.48
C ASP A 353 11.52 -8.76 -16.19
N ALA A 354 11.97 -8.27 -15.04
CA ALA A 354 11.48 -8.67 -13.72
C ALA A 354 9.96 -8.44 -13.59
N PHE A 355 9.47 -7.26 -13.99
CA PHE A 355 8.04 -6.96 -13.99
C PHE A 355 7.24 -7.85 -14.95
N ARG A 356 7.77 -8.13 -16.15
CA ARG A 356 7.13 -9.05 -17.11
C ARG A 356 7.04 -10.47 -16.55
N ALA A 357 8.11 -10.96 -15.95
CA ALA A 357 8.14 -12.29 -15.33
C ALA A 357 7.13 -12.39 -14.17
N PHE A 358 7.08 -11.37 -13.33
CA PHE A 358 6.12 -11.31 -12.22
C PHE A 358 4.67 -11.25 -12.73
N HIS A 359 4.40 -10.40 -13.71
CA HIS A 359 3.08 -10.28 -14.34
C HIS A 359 2.63 -11.59 -15.00
N ALA A 360 3.53 -12.33 -15.64
CA ALA A 360 3.21 -13.62 -16.25
C ALA A 360 2.72 -14.65 -15.23
N ILE A 361 3.19 -14.59 -13.98
CA ILE A 361 2.72 -15.43 -12.87
C ILE A 361 1.42 -14.88 -12.29
N ALA A 362 1.33 -13.59 -12.07
CA ALA A 362 0.18 -12.91 -11.46
C ALA A 362 -1.07 -12.99 -12.35
N GLY A 363 -0.92 -12.83 -13.67
CA GLY A 363 -2.02 -12.82 -14.64
C GLY A 363 -3.03 -11.67 -14.42
N LYS A 364 -2.62 -10.60 -13.76
CA LYS A 364 -3.44 -9.44 -13.40
C LYS A 364 -2.64 -8.14 -13.55
N PRO A 365 -3.30 -6.99 -13.74
CA PRO A 365 -2.64 -5.71 -13.69
C PRO A 365 -1.82 -5.53 -12.42
N LEU A 366 -0.66 -4.88 -12.53
CA LEU A 366 0.24 -4.62 -11.40
C LEU A 366 0.13 -3.16 -10.94
N LEU A 367 0.24 -2.94 -9.63
CA LEU A 367 0.37 -1.62 -9.01
C LEU A 367 1.67 -1.58 -8.20
N LEU A 368 2.59 -0.68 -8.56
CA LEU A 368 3.82 -0.44 -7.79
C LEU A 368 3.48 0.43 -6.59
N THR A 369 3.49 -0.14 -5.39
CA THR A 369 2.93 0.49 -4.19
C THR A 369 3.95 1.07 -3.22
N GLU A 370 5.22 0.80 -3.41
CA GLU A 370 6.30 1.53 -2.75
C GLU A 370 7.53 1.57 -3.65
N TRP A 371 8.14 2.74 -3.70
CA TRP A 371 9.47 2.97 -4.27
C TRP A 371 10.00 4.31 -3.78
N SER A 372 11.30 4.44 -3.64
CA SER A 372 11.96 5.72 -3.38
C SER A 372 13.45 5.64 -3.70
N PHE A 373 14.08 6.82 -3.83
CA PHE A 373 15.53 6.99 -3.96
C PHE A 373 15.97 8.05 -2.95
N PRO A 374 16.37 7.68 -1.73
CA PRO A 374 16.77 8.65 -0.72
C PRO A 374 18.08 9.37 -1.13
N ALA A 375 18.12 10.69 -0.98
CA ALA A 375 19.29 11.52 -1.28
C ALA A 375 20.09 11.87 -0.02
N LEU A 376 21.41 11.73 -0.10
CA LEU A 376 22.32 11.93 1.03
C LEU A 376 22.53 13.42 1.40
N ASP A 377 22.24 14.35 0.49
CA ASP A 377 22.33 15.79 0.71
C ASP A 377 21.09 16.38 1.44
N ALA A 378 20.12 15.55 1.81
CA ALA A 378 18.95 15.98 2.58
C ALA A 378 19.26 16.35 4.04
N GLY A 379 20.44 15.99 4.53
CA GLY A 379 20.85 16.23 5.92
C GLY A 379 20.31 15.21 6.93
N LEU A 380 19.77 14.09 6.45
CA LEU A 380 19.38 12.92 7.26
C LEU A 380 20.48 11.86 7.24
N PRO A 381 20.56 11.00 8.29
CA PRO A 381 21.58 9.95 8.37
C PRO A 381 21.50 8.97 7.20
N CYS A 382 20.31 8.58 6.81
CA CYS A 382 20.00 7.66 5.72
C CYS A 382 20.78 6.33 5.80
N THR A 383 20.91 5.80 7.01
CA THR A 383 21.68 4.58 7.33
C THR A 383 20.81 3.33 7.29
N HIS A 384 19.52 3.48 7.55
CA HIS A 384 18.53 2.41 7.59
C HIS A 384 17.39 2.72 6.61
N GLY A 385 16.74 1.67 6.11
CA GLY A 385 15.63 1.76 5.15
C GLY A 385 15.98 1.18 3.79
N ALA A 386 14.99 1.06 2.93
CA ALA A 386 15.09 0.49 1.60
C ALA A 386 15.56 1.52 0.54
N GLY A 387 15.89 1.02 -0.64
CA GLY A 387 16.19 1.84 -1.81
C GLY A 387 17.65 2.22 -1.98
N GLN A 388 18.00 2.54 -3.20
CA GLN A 388 19.30 3.06 -3.57
C GLN A 388 19.49 4.47 -3.02
N ARG A 389 20.57 4.67 -2.23
CA ARG A 389 20.99 6.01 -1.81
C ARG A 389 21.65 6.70 -3.00
N VAL A 390 21.17 7.89 -3.32
CA VAL A 390 21.74 8.77 -4.35
C VAL A 390 22.46 9.95 -3.69
N GLN A 391 23.36 10.63 -4.42
CA GLN A 391 24.20 11.64 -3.80
C GLN A 391 23.42 12.94 -3.55
N THR A 392 22.58 13.35 -4.49
CA THR A 392 21.92 14.66 -4.47
C THR A 392 20.42 14.56 -4.78
N GLN A 393 19.67 15.64 -4.45
CA GLN A 393 18.27 15.77 -4.85
C GLN A 393 18.11 15.75 -6.38
N SER A 394 19.08 16.24 -7.13
CA SER A 394 19.10 16.17 -8.59
C SER A 394 19.22 14.72 -9.08
N ASP A 395 20.09 13.91 -8.47
CA ASP A 395 20.17 12.47 -8.77
C ASP A 395 18.86 11.77 -8.38
N ARG A 396 18.23 12.16 -7.27
CA ARG A 396 16.92 11.65 -6.85
C ARG A 396 15.85 11.91 -7.90
N ALA A 397 15.76 13.14 -8.38
CA ALA A 397 14.82 13.52 -9.43
C ALA A 397 15.10 12.77 -10.76
N ARG A 398 16.37 12.61 -11.12
CA ARG A 398 16.77 11.83 -12.31
C ARG A 398 16.44 10.34 -12.18
N ALA A 399 16.69 9.74 -11.01
CA ALA A 399 16.32 8.34 -10.74
C ALA A 399 14.81 8.12 -10.81
N ALA A 400 14.03 9.04 -10.22
CA ALA A 400 12.57 9.03 -10.30
C ALA A 400 12.09 9.14 -11.77
N GLU A 401 12.71 9.98 -12.60
CA GLU A 401 12.38 10.08 -14.01
C GLU A 401 12.62 8.76 -14.77
N ILE A 402 13.77 8.13 -14.56
CA ILE A 402 14.11 6.85 -15.20
C ILE A 402 13.09 5.78 -14.80
N LEU A 403 12.77 5.67 -13.52
CA LEU A 403 11.77 4.72 -13.03
C LEU A 403 10.39 4.98 -13.62
N LEU A 404 9.88 6.19 -13.50
CA LEU A 404 8.51 6.51 -13.93
C LEU A 404 8.31 6.32 -15.44
N ARG A 405 9.30 6.71 -16.28
CA ARG A 405 9.25 6.42 -17.71
C ARG A 405 9.17 4.92 -17.98
N THR A 406 9.95 4.13 -17.25
CA THR A 406 9.94 2.66 -17.37
C THR A 406 8.56 2.11 -16.97
N ILE A 407 8.03 2.51 -15.80
CA ILE A 407 6.75 2.01 -15.27
C ILE A 407 5.59 2.41 -16.17
N PHE A 408 5.52 3.67 -16.61
CA PHE A 408 4.45 4.12 -17.50
C PHE A 408 4.46 3.44 -18.87
N SER A 409 5.60 2.94 -19.34
CA SER A 409 5.69 2.20 -20.60
C SER A 409 5.23 0.73 -20.51
N LEU A 410 5.09 0.18 -19.31
CA LEU A 410 4.67 -1.21 -19.12
C LEU A 410 3.15 -1.35 -19.28
N PRO A 411 2.66 -2.18 -20.24
CA PRO A 411 1.24 -2.21 -20.61
C PRO A 411 0.31 -2.72 -19.52
N PHE A 412 0.85 -3.42 -18.53
CA PHE A 412 0.11 -4.09 -17.46
C PHE A 412 0.30 -3.43 -16.07
N VAL A 413 1.01 -2.30 -15.98
CA VAL A 413 1.17 -1.56 -14.72
C VAL A 413 0.19 -0.39 -14.67
N VAL A 414 -0.74 -0.38 -13.72
CA VAL A 414 -1.81 0.63 -13.65
C VAL A 414 -1.43 1.88 -12.86
N GLY A 415 -0.28 1.89 -12.21
CA GLY A 415 0.26 3.08 -11.55
C GLY A 415 1.43 2.81 -10.62
N PRO A 416 2.13 3.87 -10.18
CA PRO A 416 3.08 3.88 -9.07
C PRO A 416 2.57 4.70 -7.89
N ASP A 417 2.91 4.28 -6.66
CA ASP A 417 2.75 5.05 -5.43
C ASP A 417 4.12 5.34 -4.81
N LEU A 418 4.43 6.61 -4.59
CA LEU A 418 5.68 7.01 -3.97
C LEU A 418 5.65 6.75 -2.45
N PHE A 419 6.65 6.13 -1.92
CA PHE A 419 6.96 6.08 -0.50
C PHE A 419 7.98 7.16 -0.17
N MET A 420 7.60 8.33 0.41
CA MET A 420 6.29 8.75 0.90
C MET A 420 6.09 10.27 0.89
N TRP A 421 5.09 10.80 1.59
CA TRP A 421 4.82 12.24 1.65
C TRP A 421 5.91 13.05 2.34
N GLN A 422 6.31 12.67 3.57
CA GLN A 422 7.32 13.37 4.36
C GLN A 422 8.54 12.48 4.64
N ASP A 423 9.65 13.11 5.02
CA ASP A 423 10.87 12.42 5.45
C ASP A 423 10.67 11.65 6.76
N ASP A 424 11.51 10.63 6.96
CA ASP A 424 11.63 9.94 8.23
C ASP A 424 12.27 10.83 9.30
N PRO A 425 11.99 10.59 10.59
CA PRO A 425 12.72 11.22 11.67
C PRO A 425 14.17 10.72 11.69
N PRO A 426 15.15 11.60 12.05
CA PRO A 426 16.58 11.28 11.91
C PRO A 426 17.10 10.17 12.82
N LEU A 427 16.33 9.74 13.81
CA LEU A 427 16.64 8.61 14.71
C LEU A 427 15.74 7.39 14.48
N GLY A 428 15.00 7.41 13.38
CA GLY A 428 14.00 6.37 13.09
C GLY A 428 12.76 6.43 13.99
N PHE A 429 11.88 5.45 13.88
CA PHE A 429 10.62 5.40 14.64
C PHE A 429 10.85 4.81 16.04
N ASN A 430 11.52 3.66 16.09
CA ASN A 430 11.86 2.96 17.32
C ASN A 430 13.02 1.98 17.07
N LYS A 431 13.42 1.24 18.09
CA LYS A 431 14.53 0.27 18.02
C LYS A 431 14.35 -0.86 16.99
N PHE A 432 13.13 -1.09 16.50
CA PHE A 432 12.83 -2.12 15.50
C PHE A 432 12.73 -1.52 14.10
N PHE A 433 12.14 -0.34 13.96
CA PHE A 433 12.00 0.42 12.73
C PHE A 433 12.89 1.65 12.80
N ARG A 434 14.09 1.52 12.22
CA ARG A 434 15.16 2.51 12.30
C ARG A 434 15.28 3.36 11.05
N GLU A 435 14.28 3.32 10.16
CA GLU A 435 14.30 4.09 8.94
C GLU A 435 14.51 5.57 9.24
N ASP A 436 15.54 6.14 8.61
CA ASP A 436 16.06 7.47 8.88
C ASP A 436 16.37 8.21 7.57
N CYS A 437 15.58 7.92 6.53
CA CYS A 437 15.87 8.30 5.17
C CYS A 437 15.06 9.49 4.66
N ASN A 438 15.61 10.14 3.60
CA ASN A 438 14.93 11.15 2.81
C ASN A 438 13.96 10.47 1.82
N TYR A 439 12.80 10.04 2.31
CA TYR A 439 11.74 9.48 1.46
C TYR A 439 10.73 10.52 0.99
N GLY A 440 10.64 11.64 1.69
CA GLY A 440 9.59 12.63 1.54
C GLY A 440 9.56 13.38 0.20
N LEU A 441 8.36 13.74 -0.24
CA LEU A 441 8.14 14.86 -1.17
C LEU A 441 8.42 16.20 -0.48
N VAL A 442 8.25 16.21 0.83
CA VAL A 442 8.55 17.35 1.71
C VAL A 442 9.48 16.92 2.84
N ASN A 443 10.32 17.85 3.29
CA ASN A 443 11.19 17.63 4.42
C ASN A 443 10.42 17.69 5.77
N LEU A 444 11.13 17.48 6.88
CA LEU A 444 10.54 17.52 8.22
C LEU A 444 10.00 18.90 8.62
N ARG A 445 10.31 19.97 7.87
CA ARG A 445 9.75 21.31 8.03
C ARG A 445 8.59 21.61 7.10
N ASP A 446 8.03 20.60 6.44
CA ASP A 446 6.96 20.73 5.43
C ASP A 446 7.36 21.68 4.29
N GLU A 447 8.61 21.61 3.82
CA GLU A 447 9.12 22.33 2.67
C GLU A 447 9.31 21.33 1.52
N PRO A 448 8.77 21.60 0.31
CA PRO A 448 8.91 20.70 -0.83
C PRO A 448 10.36 20.59 -1.32
N TYR A 449 10.73 19.41 -1.77
CA TYR A 449 11.91 19.21 -2.62
C TYR A 449 11.55 19.65 -4.05
N ALA A 450 11.85 20.92 -4.37
CA ALA A 450 11.33 21.59 -5.55
C ALA A 450 11.65 20.86 -6.86
N GLU A 451 12.91 20.45 -7.06
CA GLU A 451 13.33 19.75 -8.28
C GLU A 451 12.62 18.41 -8.49
N LEU A 452 12.43 17.66 -7.39
CA LEU A 452 11.66 16.40 -7.41
C LEU A 452 10.19 16.67 -7.73
N ALA A 453 9.58 17.65 -7.09
CA ALA A 453 8.18 18.03 -7.31
C ALA A 453 7.91 18.49 -8.76
N GLU A 454 8.80 19.31 -9.33
CA GLU A 454 8.74 19.73 -10.73
C GLU A 454 8.88 18.55 -11.70
N THR A 455 9.76 17.60 -11.37
CA THR A 455 9.95 16.37 -12.14
C THR A 455 8.66 15.55 -12.15
N PHE A 456 8.02 15.35 -10.99
CA PHE A 456 6.71 14.69 -10.93
C PHE A 456 5.64 15.41 -11.74
N ALA A 457 5.52 16.73 -11.58
CA ALA A 457 4.54 17.52 -12.33
C ALA A 457 4.67 17.35 -13.84
N ARG A 458 5.90 17.27 -14.36
CA ARG A 458 6.16 17.01 -15.76
C ARG A 458 5.85 15.58 -16.17
N LEU A 459 6.29 14.59 -15.40
CA LEU A 459 6.16 13.17 -15.73
C LEU A 459 4.72 12.70 -15.66
N HIS A 460 3.98 13.09 -14.62
CA HIS A 460 2.58 12.71 -14.47
C HIS A 460 1.72 13.34 -15.56
N ARG A 461 2.00 14.59 -15.96
CA ARG A 461 1.34 15.22 -17.12
C ARG A 461 1.56 14.44 -18.41
N ASP A 462 2.73 13.87 -18.57
CA ASP A 462 3.11 13.13 -19.77
C ASP A 462 2.90 11.61 -19.65
N ALA A 463 2.35 11.11 -18.51
CA ALA A 463 2.17 9.67 -18.26
C ALA A 463 1.39 8.97 -19.39
N ALA A 464 0.32 9.60 -19.89
CA ALA A 464 -0.45 9.08 -21.00
C ALA A 464 0.38 8.91 -22.28
N LYS A 465 1.30 9.84 -22.58
CA LYS A 465 2.19 9.75 -23.75
C LYS A 465 3.13 8.56 -23.64
N TRP A 466 3.72 8.35 -22.46
CA TRP A 466 4.61 7.21 -22.22
C TRP A 466 3.89 5.88 -22.34
N ARG A 467 2.64 5.83 -21.83
CA ARG A 467 1.84 4.62 -21.88
C ARG A 467 1.32 4.29 -23.29
N LEU A 468 0.86 5.29 -24.02
CA LEU A 468 0.31 5.11 -25.36
C LEU A 468 1.42 5.00 -26.44
N GLY A 469 2.64 5.47 -26.15
CA GLY A 469 3.72 5.49 -27.15
C GLY A 469 3.29 6.23 -28.42
N GLU A 470 3.55 5.64 -29.59
CA GLU A 470 3.17 6.22 -30.90
C GLU A 470 1.65 6.36 -31.11
N ARG A 471 0.83 5.58 -30.36
CA ARG A 471 -0.65 5.66 -30.42
C ARG A 471 -1.22 6.97 -29.89
N ALA A 472 -0.44 7.70 -29.08
CA ALA A 472 -0.85 9.01 -28.53
C ALA A 472 -1.16 10.06 -29.63
N GLN A 473 -0.60 9.89 -30.83
CA GLN A 473 -0.78 10.83 -31.95
C GLN A 473 -2.11 10.60 -32.67
N SER A 474 -2.53 9.35 -32.82
CA SER A 474 -3.79 9.02 -33.51
C SER A 474 -5.03 9.40 -32.70
N LEU A 475 -4.99 9.32 -31.36
CA LEU A 475 -6.12 9.67 -30.50
C LEU A 475 -6.40 11.19 -30.47
N ARG A 476 -5.37 12.03 -30.65
CA ARG A 476 -5.53 13.50 -30.71
C ARG A 476 -6.15 13.99 -32.03
N GLU A 477 -5.96 13.21 -33.10
CA GLU A 477 -6.50 13.55 -34.43
C GLU A 477 -8.00 13.22 -34.55
N THR A 478 -8.50 12.28 -33.72
CA THR A 478 -9.93 11.91 -33.67
C THR A 478 -10.76 12.83 -32.77
N ASP A 479 -10.14 13.51 -31.79
CA ASP A 479 -10.83 14.43 -30.86
C ASP A 479 -10.89 15.88 -31.38
N ASN A 480 -10.39 16.15 -32.60
CA ASN A 480 -10.53 17.47 -33.18
C ASN A 480 -11.83 17.57 -33.99
N PRO A 481 -12.88 18.28 -33.52
CA PRO A 481 -14.21 18.33 -34.14
C PRO A 481 -14.24 19.17 -35.43
N GLU A 482 -13.09 19.54 -36.01
CA GLU A 482 -12.97 20.35 -37.24
C GLU A 482 -12.57 19.53 -38.50
N ASN A 483 -12.66 18.18 -38.46
CA ASN A 483 -12.49 17.35 -39.67
C ASN A 483 -13.77 16.62 -40.04
#